data_664e399447f7aa64f735baef7e6c51e2
#
_entry.id   664e399447f7aa64f735baef7e6c51e2
#
_cell.length_a   1.000
_cell.length_b   1.000
_cell.length_c   1.000
_cell.angle_alpha   90.00
_cell.angle_beta   90.00
_cell.angle_gamma   90.00
#
_symmetry.space_group_name_H-M   'P 1'
#
loop_
_entity.id
_entity.type
_entity.pdbx_description
1 polymer ?
#
loop_
_entity_poly.entity_id
_entity_poly.type
_entity_poly.pdbx_seq_one_letter_code
_entity_poly.pdbx_strand_id
1 'polypeptide(L)'
;MTTIESKEEQAVGQDIAVTIVDTDVHPLPVSPEVLRSYAPAEWKDKLWPTGNAVSPVPHFYDTPDSYKTMSLRVDAAPPGGGVAGSDPDFAAKQLLVDAGVSIALLEPMCDAQLPHAEHVLKGTYNDWLANVWLGENNWHGRWRGALSVTAQDPELAAREIERWAGHPYMAEVLMTPQTRGIPFGSPHFDPMYEAAARHGLPVATHLMGQTPFELIPIYPVGNPAHWHDFFASWPLLYVSHLMSLVFDGAFDRHPELRVVFVEGGFTWAMPVMWRMDRIWEQRKADLPHVRRKPSEYVREHVRFTTQPLEEVDVGTYRRYIEMMDLGGNLMFSTDYPHWSYDSPDWAIKRFPPDQRERIMRGNATALYRLPSTVKALPGEHGDVAV
;
A
#
# COMPACT_ATOMS: atom_id res chain seq x y z
N MET A 1 -21.32 36.81 -13.29
CA MET A 1 -20.97 35.99 -12.12
C MET A 1 -21.93 34.81 -11.89
N THR A 2 -23.09 34.77 -12.50
CA THR A 2 -24.15 33.75 -12.26
C THR A 2 -24.03 32.46 -13.10
N THR A 3 -23.04 32.33 -13.97
CA THR A 3 -22.97 31.21 -14.94
C THR A 3 -21.90 30.14 -14.60
N ILE A 4 -20.98 30.42 -13.71
CA ILE A 4 -19.91 29.48 -13.32
C ILE A 4 -20.38 28.64 -12.11
N GLU A 5 -20.93 29.27 -11.07
CA GLU A 5 -21.44 28.57 -9.90
C GLU A 5 -22.56 27.55 -10.22
N SER A 6 -23.41 27.85 -11.21
CA SER A 6 -24.49 26.94 -11.60
C SER A 6 -24.02 25.71 -12.41
N LYS A 7 -22.80 25.75 -13.00
CA LYS A 7 -22.22 24.60 -13.69
C LYS A 7 -21.47 23.67 -12.73
N GLU A 8 -20.88 24.22 -11.69
CA GLU A 8 -20.21 23.44 -10.63
C GLU A 8 -21.20 22.62 -9.82
N GLU A 9 -22.34 23.21 -9.42
CA GLU A 9 -23.42 22.48 -8.74
C GLU A 9 -24.05 21.37 -9.60
N GLN A 10 -24.06 21.51 -10.94
CA GLN A 10 -24.64 20.51 -11.85
C GLN A 10 -23.71 19.33 -12.14
N ALA A 11 -22.41 19.43 -11.87
CA ALA A 11 -21.43 18.36 -12.15
C ALA A 11 -21.30 17.37 -11.00
N VAL A 12 -21.68 17.74 -9.77
CA VAL A 12 -21.56 16.88 -8.59
C VAL A 12 -22.39 15.62 -8.75
N GLY A 13 -21.74 14.47 -8.54
CA GLY A 13 -22.38 13.16 -8.65
C GLY A 13 -22.56 12.63 -10.09
N GLN A 14 -22.14 13.37 -11.12
CA GLN A 14 -22.06 12.84 -12.48
C GLN A 14 -20.93 11.81 -12.60
N ASP A 15 -21.06 10.88 -13.55
CA ASP A 15 -20.02 9.90 -13.81
C ASP A 15 -18.87 10.54 -14.60
N ILE A 16 -17.65 10.44 -14.08
CA ILE A 16 -16.42 10.83 -14.75
C ILE A 16 -15.53 9.61 -14.99
N ALA A 17 -14.70 9.65 -16.03
CA ALA A 17 -13.79 8.57 -16.37
C ALA A 17 -12.69 8.41 -15.30
N VAL A 18 -12.32 7.18 -15.00
CA VAL A 18 -11.12 6.89 -14.19
C VAL A 18 -9.88 7.10 -15.05
N THR A 19 -9.01 8.02 -14.66
CA THR A 19 -7.78 8.38 -15.38
C THR A 19 -6.51 8.08 -14.58
N ILE A 20 -6.54 8.23 -13.26
CA ILE A 20 -5.41 8.00 -12.37
C ILE A 20 -5.90 7.15 -11.19
N VAL A 21 -5.17 6.08 -10.89
CA VAL A 21 -5.36 5.25 -9.69
C VAL A 21 -4.10 5.38 -8.84
N ASP A 22 -4.27 5.88 -7.64
CA ASP A 22 -3.23 5.96 -6.63
C ASP A 22 -3.28 4.73 -5.74
N THR A 23 -2.21 3.96 -5.71
CA THR A 23 -2.18 2.67 -5.03
C THR A 23 -1.41 2.69 -3.70
N ASP A 24 -1.21 3.88 -3.13
CA ASP A 24 -0.51 4.04 -1.85
C ASP A 24 -0.88 5.37 -1.20
N VAL A 25 -1.84 5.31 -0.27
CA VAL A 25 -2.36 6.46 0.48
C VAL A 25 -2.58 6.08 1.93
N HIS A 26 -2.12 6.90 2.87
CA HIS A 26 -2.13 6.60 4.30
C HIS A 26 -3.20 7.39 5.07
N PRO A 27 -4.36 6.78 5.32
CA PRO A 27 -5.36 7.36 6.20
C PRO A 27 -4.90 7.25 7.65
N LEU A 28 -5.05 8.33 8.40
CA LEU A 28 -4.68 8.39 9.80
C LEU A 28 -5.90 8.66 10.68
N PRO A 29 -5.97 8.10 11.89
CA PRO A 29 -7.00 8.47 12.84
C PRO A 29 -6.75 9.90 13.35
N VAL A 30 -7.82 10.67 13.53
CA VAL A 30 -7.72 12.04 14.05
C VAL A 30 -7.17 12.07 15.48
N SER A 31 -7.38 11.00 16.23
CA SER A 31 -6.79 10.78 17.57
C SER A 31 -6.84 9.31 17.96
N PRO A 32 -6.02 8.88 18.96
CA PRO A 32 -6.06 7.51 19.49
C PRO A 32 -7.42 7.13 20.09
N GLU A 33 -8.18 8.08 20.63
CA GLU A 33 -9.50 7.85 21.21
C GLU A 33 -10.51 7.36 20.18
N VAL A 34 -10.38 7.82 18.93
CA VAL A 34 -11.22 7.35 17.83
C VAL A 34 -11.00 5.85 17.61
N LEU A 35 -9.74 5.40 17.48
CA LEU A 35 -9.43 3.97 17.36
C LEU A 35 -9.91 3.17 18.58
N ARG A 36 -9.69 3.71 19.79
CA ARG A 36 -10.17 3.08 21.03
C ARG A 36 -11.68 2.81 20.98
N SER A 37 -12.47 3.64 20.31
CA SER A 37 -13.92 3.42 20.20
C SER A 37 -14.28 2.14 19.43
N TYR A 38 -13.47 1.74 18.45
CA TYR A 38 -13.64 0.55 17.62
C TYR A 38 -13.03 -0.72 18.25
N ALA A 39 -12.14 -0.59 19.24
CA ALA A 39 -11.48 -1.73 19.85
C ALA A 39 -12.44 -2.61 20.68
N PRO A 40 -12.24 -3.94 20.73
CA PRO A 40 -12.94 -4.82 21.66
C PRO A 40 -12.76 -4.34 23.12
N ALA A 41 -13.81 -4.45 23.94
CA ALA A 41 -13.85 -3.87 25.29
C ALA A 41 -12.67 -4.28 26.17
N GLU A 42 -12.27 -5.55 26.12
CA GLU A 42 -11.17 -6.13 26.90
C GLU A 42 -9.78 -5.69 26.41
N TRP A 43 -9.70 -5.07 25.23
CA TRP A 43 -8.46 -4.58 24.64
C TRP A 43 -8.28 -3.07 24.71
N LYS A 44 -9.36 -2.31 24.97
CA LYS A 44 -9.32 -0.84 25.00
C LYS A 44 -8.20 -0.28 25.89
N ASP A 45 -8.11 -0.75 27.13
CA ASP A 45 -7.11 -0.28 28.07
C ASP A 45 -5.73 -0.93 27.87
N LYS A 46 -5.66 -2.03 27.15
CA LYS A 46 -4.39 -2.70 26.84
C LYS A 46 -3.66 -2.03 25.66
N LEU A 47 -4.39 -1.65 24.64
CA LEU A 47 -3.83 -1.04 23.42
C LEU A 47 -3.80 0.49 23.51
N TRP A 48 -4.81 1.09 24.13
CA TRP A 48 -4.92 2.55 24.33
C TRP A 48 -5.19 2.86 25.80
N PRO A 49 -4.18 2.76 26.68
CA PRO A 49 -4.36 3.06 28.09
C PRO A 49 -4.67 4.55 28.30
N THR A 50 -5.55 4.84 29.26
CA THR A 50 -5.87 6.21 29.65
C THR A 50 -4.93 6.71 30.74
N GLY A 51 -4.68 8.02 30.77
CA GLY A 51 -3.81 8.65 31.76
C GLY A 51 -2.32 8.54 31.40
N ASN A 52 -1.47 8.37 32.42
CA ASN A 52 0.00 8.32 32.26
C ASN A 52 0.55 6.93 31.94
N ALA A 53 -0.30 5.95 31.64
CA ALA A 53 0.15 4.62 31.28
C ALA A 53 0.75 4.64 29.86
N VAL A 54 1.92 4.04 29.71
CA VAL A 54 2.56 3.86 28.41
C VAL A 54 1.82 2.78 27.64
N SER A 55 1.39 3.08 26.42
CA SER A 55 0.83 2.05 25.53
C SER A 55 1.87 0.98 25.24
N PRO A 56 1.54 -0.32 25.34
CA PRO A 56 2.43 -1.40 24.92
C PRO A 56 2.54 -1.51 23.39
N VAL A 57 1.67 -0.78 22.67
CA VAL A 57 1.74 -0.65 21.21
C VAL A 57 2.49 0.64 20.91
N PRO A 58 3.65 0.58 20.27
CA PRO A 58 4.28 1.79 19.79
C PRO A 58 3.39 2.37 18.69
N HIS A 59 2.68 3.43 19.03
CA HIS A 59 2.00 4.24 18.04
C HIS A 59 3.06 5.09 17.35
N PHE A 60 3.53 4.63 16.21
CA PHE A 60 4.52 5.36 15.40
C PHE A 60 4.11 6.82 15.18
N TYR A 61 2.82 7.05 15.17
CA TYR A 61 2.19 8.32 14.93
C TYR A 61 1.77 9.10 16.20
N ASP A 62 1.98 8.55 17.38
CA ASP A 62 1.57 9.20 18.64
C ASP A 62 2.65 10.09 19.29
N THR A 63 3.84 10.15 18.69
CA THR A 63 4.89 11.05 19.18
C THR A 63 4.79 12.41 18.45
N PRO A 64 4.34 13.49 19.14
CA PRO A 64 3.97 14.74 18.48
C PRO A 64 5.07 15.41 17.65
N ASP A 65 6.33 15.15 17.94
CA ASP A 65 7.45 15.88 17.36
C ASP A 65 8.19 15.12 16.24
N SER A 66 8.36 13.81 16.32
CA SER A 66 8.98 13.02 15.24
C SER A 66 8.07 12.94 14.01
N TYR A 67 6.79 12.93 14.26
CA TYR A 67 5.74 12.79 13.29
C TYR A 67 5.52 14.05 12.44
N LYS A 68 5.47 15.22 13.06
CA LYS A 68 5.24 16.51 12.38
C LYS A 68 6.42 16.96 11.51
N THR A 69 7.62 16.48 11.81
CA THR A 69 8.84 17.00 11.19
C THR A 69 9.50 16.05 10.21
N MET A 70 9.22 14.74 10.25
CA MET A 70 10.01 13.74 9.53
C MET A 70 9.25 12.88 8.53
N SER A 71 7.92 12.78 8.63
CA SER A 71 7.17 11.83 7.81
C SER A 71 5.98 12.42 7.06
N LEU A 72 5.42 13.57 7.45
CA LEU A 72 4.21 14.10 6.83
C LEU A 72 4.40 15.48 6.19
N ARG A 73 3.63 15.70 5.15
CA ARG A 73 3.48 17.01 4.51
C ARG A 73 2.75 17.98 5.45
N VAL A 74 3.33 19.15 5.61
CA VAL A 74 2.74 20.21 6.46
C VAL A 74 1.40 20.70 5.90
N ASP A 75 1.28 20.76 4.57
CA ASP A 75 0.10 21.23 3.86
C ASP A 75 -1.04 20.19 3.79
N ALA A 76 -0.79 18.94 4.22
CA ALA A 76 -1.80 17.90 4.32
C ALA A 76 -2.52 17.89 5.70
N ALA A 77 -2.12 18.75 6.64
CA ALA A 77 -2.83 18.92 7.89
C ALA A 77 -4.16 19.65 7.67
N PRO A 78 -5.30 19.08 8.11
CA PRO A 78 -6.61 19.70 7.88
C PRO A 78 -6.73 21.06 8.57
N PRO A 79 -7.35 22.07 7.92
CA PRO A 79 -7.55 23.41 8.51
C PRO A 79 -8.36 23.39 9.82
N GLY A 80 -9.23 22.41 9.99
CA GLY A 80 -10.04 22.19 11.19
C GLY A 80 -9.27 21.61 12.38
N GLY A 81 -8.00 21.29 12.21
CA GLY A 81 -7.17 20.58 13.18
C GLY A 81 -7.14 19.07 12.94
N GLY A 82 -6.19 18.39 13.54
CA GLY A 82 -5.91 16.97 13.32
C GLY A 82 -4.57 16.76 12.62
N VAL A 83 -4.20 15.51 12.42
CA VAL A 83 -2.96 15.16 11.73
C VAL A 83 -3.20 15.08 10.21
N ALA A 84 -2.15 15.23 9.41
CA ALA A 84 -2.24 15.03 7.96
C ALA A 84 -2.83 13.66 7.64
N GLY A 85 -3.72 13.58 6.64
CA GLY A 85 -4.38 12.32 6.26
C GLY A 85 -5.48 11.84 7.24
N SER A 86 -5.94 12.69 8.19
CA SER A 86 -6.97 12.29 9.15
C SER A 86 -8.38 12.73 8.81
N ASP A 87 -8.54 13.57 7.79
CA ASP A 87 -9.83 14.13 7.36
C ASP A 87 -10.14 13.64 5.94
N PRO A 88 -11.16 12.78 5.75
CA PRO A 88 -11.52 12.25 4.43
C PRO A 88 -11.89 13.31 3.40
N ASP A 89 -12.59 14.39 3.81
CA ASP A 89 -13.02 15.45 2.89
C ASP A 89 -11.81 16.31 2.47
N PHE A 90 -10.91 16.61 3.39
CA PHE A 90 -9.70 17.36 3.07
C PHE A 90 -8.74 16.56 2.20
N ALA A 91 -8.57 15.25 2.47
CA ALA A 91 -7.82 14.34 1.61
C ALA A 91 -8.45 14.22 0.22
N ALA A 92 -9.79 14.12 0.14
CA ALA A 92 -10.50 14.12 -1.13
C ALA A 92 -10.24 15.39 -1.93
N LYS A 93 -10.29 16.55 -1.27
CA LYS A 93 -9.95 17.83 -1.93
C LYS A 93 -8.52 17.80 -2.51
N GLN A 94 -7.53 17.40 -1.71
CA GLN A 94 -6.12 17.43 -2.14
C GLN A 94 -5.78 16.38 -3.19
N LEU A 95 -6.22 15.14 -3.01
CA LEU A 95 -5.90 14.03 -3.92
C LEU A 95 -6.86 13.94 -5.09
N LEU A 96 -8.16 13.91 -4.81
CA LEU A 96 -9.13 13.59 -5.85
C LEU A 96 -9.44 14.80 -6.71
N VAL A 97 -9.53 16.00 -6.12
CA VAL A 97 -9.84 17.22 -6.86
C VAL A 97 -8.57 17.92 -7.34
N ASP A 98 -7.67 18.31 -6.42
CA ASP A 98 -6.54 19.17 -6.75
C ASP A 98 -5.45 18.41 -7.53
N ALA A 99 -5.19 17.12 -7.21
CA ALA A 99 -4.19 16.29 -7.90
C ALA A 99 -4.78 15.40 -9.02
N GLY A 100 -6.11 15.36 -9.18
CA GLY A 100 -6.79 14.62 -10.25
C GLY A 100 -6.78 13.11 -10.12
N VAL A 101 -6.50 12.57 -8.95
CA VAL A 101 -6.58 11.12 -8.68
C VAL A 101 -8.02 10.68 -8.75
N SER A 102 -8.33 9.68 -9.56
CA SER A 102 -9.71 9.19 -9.73
C SER A 102 -10.13 8.20 -8.64
N ILE A 103 -9.23 7.28 -8.27
CA ILE A 103 -9.43 6.29 -7.22
C ILE A 103 -8.14 6.20 -6.41
N ALA A 104 -8.25 6.08 -5.08
CA ALA A 104 -7.10 5.86 -4.22
C ALA A 104 -7.31 4.66 -3.29
N LEU A 105 -6.24 3.87 -3.10
CA LEU A 105 -6.16 2.77 -2.16
C LEU A 105 -5.63 3.30 -0.82
N LEU A 106 -6.35 3.03 0.24
CA LEU A 106 -6.08 3.49 1.59
C LEU A 106 -5.41 2.37 2.39
N GLU A 107 -4.16 2.58 2.74
CA GLU A 107 -3.33 1.63 3.49
C GLU A 107 -3.11 2.11 4.93
N PRO A 108 -3.93 1.65 5.89
CA PRO A 108 -3.75 2.05 7.28
C PRO A 108 -2.50 1.40 7.88
N MET A 109 -1.59 2.22 8.35
CA MET A 109 -0.30 1.80 8.91
C MET A 109 -0.42 1.52 10.40
N CYS A 110 -0.33 0.25 10.79
CA CYS A 110 -0.32 -0.16 12.20
C CYS A 110 0.41 -1.48 12.41
N ASP A 111 1.10 -1.62 13.52
CA ASP A 111 1.82 -2.83 13.88
C ASP A 111 1.92 -3.04 15.39
N ALA A 112 2.10 -4.28 15.84
CA ALA A 112 2.33 -4.62 17.24
C ALA A 112 3.25 -5.84 17.35
N GLN A 113 4.01 -5.93 18.44
CA GLN A 113 5.02 -6.97 18.61
C GLN A 113 4.45 -8.37 18.86
N LEU A 114 3.30 -8.46 19.50
CA LEU A 114 2.70 -9.74 19.87
C LEU A 114 1.61 -10.10 18.84
N PRO A 115 1.61 -11.31 18.25
CA PRO A 115 0.69 -11.69 17.19
C PRO A 115 -0.78 -11.43 17.51
N HIS A 116 -1.18 -11.72 18.74
CA HIS A 116 -2.57 -11.54 19.18
C HIS A 116 -2.94 -10.05 19.36
N ALA A 117 -2.01 -9.25 19.88
CA ALA A 117 -2.20 -7.80 19.99
C ALA A 117 -2.20 -7.13 18.60
N GLU A 118 -1.32 -7.56 17.70
CA GLU A 118 -1.29 -7.11 16.32
C GLU A 118 -2.60 -7.43 15.60
N HIS A 119 -3.12 -8.65 15.74
CA HIS A 119 -4.39 -9.03 15.15
C HIS A 119 -5.54 -8.12 15.61
N VAL A 120 -5.64 -7.87 16.92
CA VAL A 120 -6.68 -6.99 17.47
C VAL A 120 -6.50 -5.55 17.02
N LEU A 121 -5.27 -5.05 16.99
CA LEU A 121 -4.96 -3.71 16.54
C LEU A 121 -5.36 -3.53 15.07
N LYS A 122 -4.93 -4.43 14.19
CA LYS A 122 -5.25 -4.40 12.75
C LYS A 122 -6.74 -4.55 12.52
N GLY A 123 -7.42 -5.44 13.24
CA GLY A 123 -8.88 -5.56 13.20
C GLY A 123 -9.59 -4.26 13.61
N THR A 124 -9.06 -3.56 14.61
CA THR A 124 -9.58 -2.25 15.03
C THR A 124 -9.42 -1.19 13.93
N TYR A 125 -8.26 -1.17 13.25
CA TYR A 125 -8.03 -0.26 12.11
C TYR A 125 -8.94 -0.61 10.92
N ASN A 126 -9.19 -1.88 10.66
CA ASN A 126 -10.12 -2.30 9.60
C ASN A 126 -11.55 -1.83 9.89
N ASP A 127 -12.02 -1.98 11.13
CA ASP A 127 -13.32 -1.48 11.57
C ASP A 127 -13.42 0.05 11.43
N TRP A 128 -12.38 0.77 11.84
CA TRP A 128 -12.29 2.21 11.70
C TRP A 128 -12.28 2.64 10.22
N LEU A 129 -11.43 2.04 9.40
CA LEU A 129 -11.32 2.34 7.97
C LEU A 129 -12.67 2.13 7.26
N ALA A 130 -13.31 1.00 7.51
CA ALA A 130 -14.60 0.67 6.92
C ALA A 130 -15.70 1.67 7.30
N ASN A 131 -15.71 2.15 8.55
CA ASN A 131 -16.76 3.07 9.01
C ASN A 131 -16.46 4.53 8.66
N VAL A 132 -15.19 4.98 8.84
CA VAL A 132 -14.85 6.39 8.66
C VAL A 132 -14.59 6.74 7.20
N TRP A 133 -13.79 5.93 6.51
CA TRP A 133 -13.37 6.24 5.14
C TRP A 133 -14.25 5.59 4.06
N LEU A 134 -14.60 4.32 4.26
CA LEU A 134 -15.31 3.53 3.24
C LEU A 134 -16.84 3.53 3.42
N GLY A 135 -17.33 4.16 4.50
CA GLY A 135 -18.76 4.33 4.79
C GLY A 135 -19.37 5.55 4.09
N GLU A 136 -20.03 6.41 4.86
CA GLU A 136 -20.73 7.60 4.33
C GLU A 136 -19.80 8.58 3.61
N ASN A 137 -18.55 8.70 4.06
CA ASN A 137 -17.55 9.57 3.42
C ASN A 137 -17.08 9.05 2.04
N ASN A 138 -17.46 7.83 1.65
CA ASN A 138 -17.19 7.26 0.33
C ASN A 138 -18.41 7.26 -0.60
N TRP A 139 -19.34 8.20 -0.42
CA TRP A 139 -20.54 8.31 -1.28
C TRP A 139 -20.20 8.41 -2.78
N HIS A 140 -19.02 8.96 -3.09
CA HIS A 140 -18.49 9.07 -4.45
C HIS A 140 -17.86 7.77 -4.98
N GLY A 141 -17.63 6.77 -4.11
CA GLY A 141 -17.11 5.45 -4.48
C GLY A 141 -15.65 5.44 -4.96
N ARG A 142 -14.81 6.40 -4.53
CA ARG A 142 -13.42 6.57 -5.02
C ARG A 142 -12.36 6.06 -4.05
N TRP A 143 -12.72 5.85 -2.78
CA TRP A 143 -11.83 5.22 -1.81
C TRP A 143 -11.90 3.70 -1.91
N ARG A 144 -10.75 3.05 -1.85
CA ARG A 144 -10.60 1.61 -1.65
C ARG A 144 -9.75 1.39 -0.42
N GLY A 145 -10.00 0.32 0.31
CA GLY A 145 -9.27 0.01 1.53
C GLY A 145 -8.39 -1.22 1.37
N ALA A 146 -7.23 -1.17 1.98
CA ALA A 146 -6.40 -2.32 2.25
C ALA A 146 -6.79 -2.93 3.60
N LEU A 147 -7.06 -4.22 3.59
CA LEU A 147 -7.42 -5.00 4.76
C LEU A 147 -6.15 -5.39 5.52
N SER A 148 -5.86 -4.70 6.61
CA SER A 148 -4.69 -4.97 7.43
C SER A 148 -4.81 -6.29 8.17
N VAL A 149 -3.79 -7.17 8.03
CA VAL A 149 -3.74 -8.47 8.69
C VAL A 149 -2.40 -8.68 9.39
N THR A 150 -2.39 -9.52 10.43
CA THR A 150 -1.15 -9.88 11.11
C THR A 150 -0.29 -10.80 10.23
N ALA A 151 0.96 -10.42 9.99
CA ALA A 151 1.93 -11.28 9.32
C ALA A 151 2.52 -12.36 10.24
N GLN A 152 2.31 -12.24 11.55
CA GLN A 152 2.91 -13.12 12.55
C GLN A 152 2.10 -14.40 12.81
N ASP A 153 0.81 -14.40 12.48
CA ASP A 153 -0.11 -15.54 12.64
C ASP A 153 -1.05 -15.63 11.43
N PRO A 154 -0.70 -16.41 10.40
CA PRO A 154 -1.47 -16.54 9.16
C PRO A 154 -2.88 -17.12 9.33
N GLU A 155 -3.12 -17.88 10.40
CA GLU A 155 -4.47 -18.36 10.71
C GLU A 155 -5.37 -17.22 11.23
N LEU A 156 -4.82 -16.33 12.05
CA LEU A 156 -5.52 -15.10 12.45
C LEU A 156 -5.74 -14.18 11.26
N ALA A 157 -4.74 -14.06 10.38
CA ALA A 157 -4.86 -13.31 9.14
C ALA A 157 -5.98 -13.85 8.24
N ALA A 158 -6.04 -15.16 8.04
CA ALA A 158 -7.09 -15.79 7.26
C ALA A 158 -8.49 -15.52 7.83
N ARG A 159 -8.67 -15.58 9.16
CA ARG A 159 -9.96 -15.25 9.79
C ARG A 159 -10.37 -13.78 9.56
N GLU A 160 -9.43 -12.87 9.60
CA GLU A 160 -9.70 -11.45 9.35
C GLU A 160 -10.07 -11.20 7.88
N ILE A 161 -9.42 -11.89 6.94
CA ILE A 161 -9.80 -11.84 5.52
C ILE A 161 -11.23 -12.34 5.33
N GLU A 162 -11.61 -13.47 5.92
CA GLU A 162 -12.97 -14.00 5.84
C GLU A 162 -14.01 -13.02 6.44
N ARG A 163 -13.66 -12.30 7.48
CA ARG A 163 -14.55 -11.31 8.12
C ARG A 163 -14.91 -10.16 7.17
N TRP A 164 -13.97 -9.74 6.32
CA TRP A 164 -14.12 -8.54 5.48
C TRP A 164 -14.29 -8.80 3.98
N ALA A 165 -14.16 -10.04 3.54
CA ALA A 165 -14.14 -10.41 2.12
C ALA A 165 -15.38 -9.97 1.32
N GLY A 166 -16.52 -9.74 1.99
CA GLY A 166 -17.74 -9.25 1.36
C GLY A 166 -17.88 -7.73 1.30
N HIS A 167 -16.92 -6.98 1.84
CA HIS A 167 -17.01 -5.52 1.84
C HIS A 167 -16.70 -4.95 0.45
N PRO A 168 -17.57 -4.11 -0.15
CA PRO A 168 -17.48 -3.71 -1.56
C PRO A 168 -16.26 -2.84 -1.89
N TYR A 169 -15.63 -2.24 -0.90
CA TYR A 169 -14.52 -1.32 -1.07
C TYR A 169 -13.18 -1.84 -0.51
N MET A 170 -13.14 -3.00 0.14
CA MET A 170 -11.88 -3.66 0.48
C MET A 170 -11.30 -4.31 -0.78
N ALA A 171 -10.10 -3.88 -1.20
CA ALA A 171 -9.53 -4.22 -2.51
C ALA A 171 -8.30 -5.13 -2.44
N GLU A 172 -7.62 -5.17 -1.30
CA GLU A 172 -6.41 -5.98 -1.09
C GLU A 172 -6.24 -6.37 0.37
N VAL A 173 -5.35 -7.32 0.62
CA VAL A 173 -4.87 -7.70 1.95
C VAL A 173 -3.52 -7.02 2.17
N LEU A 174 -3.37 -6.28 3.27
CA LEU A 174 -2.15 -5.56 3.62
C LEU A 174 -1.42 -6.24 4.79
N MET A 175 -0.15 -6.57 4.59
CA MET A 175 0.71 -7.10 5.63
C MET A 175 2.05 -6.37 5.68
N THR A 176 2.72 -6.42 6.83
CA THR A 176 4.07 -5.87 6.96
C THR A 176 5.12 -6.89 6.57
N PRO A 177 6.28 -6.48 6.01
CA PRO A 177 7.37 -7.40 5.68
C PRO A 177 8.14 -7.88 6.91
N GLN A 178 7.87 -7.31 8.08
CA GLN A 178 8.47 -7.73 9.34
C GLN A 178 7.78 -9.01 9.86
N THR A 179 8.26 -10.14 9.41
CA THR A 179 7.65 -11.47 9.64
C THR A 179 8.42 -12.33 10.63
N ARG A 180 9.19 -11.72 11.52
CA ARG A 180 10.07 -12.44 12.48
C ARG A 180 11.06 -13.40 11.83
N GLY A 181 11.55 -13.03 10.64
CA GLY A 181 12.53 -13.81 9.90
C GLY A 181 11.94 -14.99 9.12
N ILE A 182 10.61 -15.08 8.99
CA ILE A 182 9.97 -16.06 8.13
C ILE A 182 9.74 -15.43 6.75
N PRO A 183 10.39 -15.91 5.67
CA PRO A 183 10.24 -15.32 4.35
C PRO A 183 8.88 -15.67 3.74
N PHE A 184 8.34 -14.78 2.89
CA PHE A 184 7.00 -14.89 2.31
C PHE A 184 6.76 -16.17 1.48
N GLY A 185 7.81 -16.77 0.93
CA GLY A 185 7.70 -18.06 0.22
C GLY A 185 7.41 -19.26 1.11
N SER A 186 7.55 -19.11 2.44
CA SER A 186 7.33 -20.19 3.38
C SER A 186 5.89 -20.69 3.39
N PRO A 187 5.66 -22.03 3.47
CA PRO A 187 4.33 -22.59 3.65
C PRO A 187 3.60 -22.10 4.93
N HIS A 188 4.31 -21.44 5.84
CA HIS A 188 3.71 -20.76 6.98
C HIS A 188 2.59 -19.80 6.58
N PHE A 189 2.71 -19.12 5.43
CA PHE A 189 1.72 -18.16 4.95
C PHE A 189 0.59 -18.77 4.10
N ASP A 190 0.65 -20.07 3.81
CA ASP A 190 -0.35 -20.73 2.96
C ASP A 190 -1.81 -20.48 3.41
N PRO A 191 -2.18 -20.53 4.72
CA PRO A 191 -3.56 -20.26 5.15
C PRO A 191 -4.06 -18.86 4.76
N MET A 192 -3.20 -17.85 4.86
CA MET A 192 -3.51 -16.47 4.47
C MET A 192 -3.62 -16.33 2.94
N TYR A 193 -2.70 -16.94 2.18
CA TYR A 193 -2.71 -16.91 0.72
C TYR A 193 -3.94 -17.61 0.16
N GLU A 194 -4.35 -18.74 0.74
CA GLU A 194 -5.58 -19.43 0.37
C GLU A 194 -6.82 -18.58 0.62
N ALA A 195 -6.89 -17.91 1.79
CA ALA A 195 -8.01 -17.03 2.10
C ALA A 195 -8.07 -15.84 1.12
N ALA A 196 -6.96 -15.17 0.86
CA ALA A 196 -6.88 -14.07 -0.10
C ALA A 196 -7.28 -14.52 -1.52
N ALA A 197 -6.77 -15.68 -1.97
CA ALA A 197 -7.08 -16.22 -3.29
C ALA A 197 -8.56 -16.59 -3.46
N ARG A 198 -9.20 -17.19 -2.43
CA ARG A 198 -10.65 -17.50 -2.47
C ARG A 198 -11.51 -16.27 -2.75
N HIS A 199 -11.09 -15.11 -2.27
CA HIS A 199 -11.81 -13.84 -2.44
C HIS A 199 -11.26 -12.98 -3.58
N GLY A 200 -10.21 -13.46 -4.27
CA GLY A 200 -9.60 -12.76 -5.39
C GLY A 200 -8.93 -11.44 -4.98
N LEU A 201 -8.44 -11.37 -3.74
CA LEU A 201 -7.72 -10.23 -3.19
C LEU A 201 -6.20 -10.43 -3.40
N PRO A 202 -5.48 -9.47 -3.99
CA PRO A 202 -4.03 -9.48 -3.97
C PRO A 202 -3.51 -9.26 -2.54
N VAL A 203 -2.27 -9.70 -2.28
CA VAL A 203 -1.59 -9.49 -1.01
C VAL A 203 -0.54 -8.40 -1.21
N ALA A 204 -0.78 -7.25 -0.61
CA ALA A 204 0.16 -6.14 -0.57
C ALA A 204 1.07 -6.25 0.67
N THR A 205 2.30 -5.81 0.52
CA THR A 205 3.23 -5.65 1.63
C THR A 205 3.80 -4.24 1.62
N HIS A 206 3.59 -3.55 2.73
CA HIS A 206 4.05 -2.18 2.92
C HIS A 206 5.05 -2.11 4.07
N LEU A 207 6.15 -1.41 3.83
CA LEU A 207 7.15 -1.15 4.86
C LEU A 207 6.53 -0.31 5.98
N MET A 208 6.69 -0.79 7.20
CA MET A 208 6.34 -0.04 8.40
C MET A 208 7.61 0.54 9.02
N GLY A 209 7.50 1.70 9.61
CA GLY A 209 8.58 2.25 10.42
C GLY A 209 9.04 1.25 11.48
N GLN A 210 10.31 1.31 11.84
CA GLN A 210 10.83 0.43 12.90
C GLN A 210 10.04 0.61 14.18
N THR A 211 9.49 -0.48 14.70
CA THR A 211 9.18 -0.51 16.11
C THR A 211 10.53 -0.57 16.86
N PRO A 212 10.80 0.31 17.82
CA PRO A 212 12.10 0.33 18.54
C PRO A 212 12.43 -0.94 19.31
N PHE A 213 11.63 -1.98 19.17
CA PHE A 213 11.68 -3.24 19.92
C PHE A 213 11.80 -4.48 19.03
N GLU A 214 12.15 -4.33 17.75
CA GLU A 214 12.37 -5.51 16.91
C GLU A 214 13.57 -6.32 17.42
N LEU A 215 13.26 -7.54 17.85
CA LEU A 215 14.24 -8.49 18.36
C LEU A 215 15.13 -9.07 17.24
N ILE A 216 14.70 -8.94 15.99
CA ILE A 216 15.39 -9.43 14.81
C ILE A 216 15.77 -8.23 13.94
N PRO A 217 17.05 -8.06 13.61
CA PRO A 217 17.47 -7.00 12.70
C PRO A 217 16.75 -7.11 11.36
N ILE A 218 16.24 -6.00 10.86
CA ILE A 218 15.57 -5.91 9.55
C ILE A 218 16.57 -6.20 8.42
N TYR A 219 17.84 -5.91 8.64
CA TYR A 219 18.91 -6.09 7.65
C TYR A 219 19.93 -7.15 8.07
N PRO A 220 20.58 -7.81 7.11
CA PRO A 220 21.57 -8.83 7.40
C PRO A 220 22.74 -8.39 8.29
N VAL A 221 23.01 -7.08 8.34
CA VAL A 221 24.11 -6.48 9.09
C VAL A 221 23.68 -5.74 10.37
N GLY A 222 22.42 -5.86 10.75
CA GLY A 222 21.85 -5.19 11.93
C GLY A 222 20.93 -4.03 11.59
N ASN A 223 20.57 -3.26 12.60
CA ASN A 223 19.68 -2.11 12.42
C ASN A 223 20.43 -0.90 11.88
N PRO A 224 19.83 -0.09 11.01
CA PRO A 224 20.45 1.12 10.50
C PRO A 224 20.67 2.14 11.64
N ALA A 225 21.77 2.89 11.55
CA ALA A 225 22.12 3.87 12.57
C ALA A 225 21.44 5.23 12.37
N HIS A 226 21.02 5.52 11.13
CA HIS A 226 20.43 6.78 10.73
C HIS A 226 19.15 6.56 9.92
N TRP A 227 18.26 7.56 9.95
CA TRP A 227 17.06 7.57 9.14
C TRP A 227 17.34 7.43 7.62
N HIS A 228 18.44 8.01 7.15
CA HIS A 228 18.89 7.91 5.77
C HIS A 228 19.25 6.46 5.37
N ASP A 229 19.95 5.75 6.25
CA ASP A 229 20.31 4.35 6.03
C ASP A 229 19.04 3.48 5.95
N PHE A 230 18.08 3.78 6.81
CA PHE A 230 16.81 3.09 6.88
C PHE A 230 16.04 3.23 5.56
N PHE A 231 15.79 4.46 5.11
CA PHE A 231 15.07 4.70 3.85
C PHE A 231 15.79 4.11 2.64
N ALA A 232 17.09 4.33 2.53
CA ALA A 232 17.87 3.84 1.39
C ALA A 232 17.95 2.31 1.29
N SER A 233 17.73 1.61 2.39
CA SER A 233 17.85 0.15 2.44
C SER A 233 16.51 -0.61 2.40
N TRP A 234 15.38 0.06 2.36
CA TRP A 234 14.05 -0.56 2.29
C TRP A 234 13.91 -1.64 1.21
N PRO A 235 14.41 -1.46 -0.02
CA PRO A 235 14.33 -2.49 -1.04
C PRO A 235 14.96 -3.83 -0.65
N LEU A 236 15.93 -3.86 0.27
CA LEU A 236 16.61 -5.10 0.66
C LEU A 236 15.69 -6.13 1.32
N LEU A 237 14.67 -5.68 2.06
CA LEU A 237 13.63 -6.56 2.60
C LEU A 237 12.83 -7.21 1.48
N TYR A 238 12.37 -6.39 0.54
CA TYR A 238 11.57 -6.87 -0.59
C TYR A 238 12.33 -7.82 -1.49
N VAL A 239 13.63 -7.56 -1.72
CA VAL A 239 14.50 -8.48 -2.45
C VAL A 239 14.51 -9.88 -1.82
N SER A 240 14.64 -9.95 -0.50
CA SER A 240 14.67 -11.23 0.22
C SER A 240 13.32 -11.97 0.12
N HIS A 241 12.22 -11.25 0.30
CA HIS A 241 10.87 -11.83 0.18
C HIS A 241 10.55 -12.26 -1.25
N LEU A 242 10.92 -11.45 -2.26
CA LEU A 242 10.72 -11.80 -3.66
C LEU A 242 11.46 -13.09 -4.05
N MET A 243 12.72 -13.22 -3.64
CA MET A 243 13.49 -14.44 -3.89
C MET A 243 12.84 -15.66 -3.25
N SER A 244 12.37 -15.54 -2.02
CA SER A 244 11.67 -16.60 -1.31
C SER A 244 10.35 -16.99 -1.99
N LEU A 245 9.49 -16.03 -2.35
CA LEU A 245 8.23 -16.29 -3.04
C LEU A 245 8.42 -17.19 -4.28
N VAL A 246 9.51 -16.95 -5.03
CA VAL A 246 9.81 -17.75 -6.23
C VAL A 246 10.50 -19.07 -5.86
N PHE A 247 11.60 -19.02 -5.10
CA PHE A 247 12.43 -20.22 -4.88
C PHE A 247 11.84 -21.22 -3.90
N ASP A 248 11.03 -20.77 -2.93
CA ASP A 248 10.30 -21.65 -2.03
C ASP A 248 8.96 -22.12 -2.65
N GLY A 249 8.64 -21.67 -3.88
CA GLY A 249 7.52 -22.17 -4.68
C GLY A 249 6.14 -21.69 -4.23
N ALA A 250 6.02 -20.51 -3.61
CA ALA A 250 4.72 -19.97 -3.20
C ALA A 250 3.77 -19.81 -4.41
N PHE A 251 4.27 -19.31 -5.54
CA PHE A 251 3.48 -19.14 -6.75
C PHE A 251 3.10 -20.45 -7.44
N ASP A 252 3.86 -21.52 -7.25
CA ASP A 252 3.48 -22.85 -7.73
C ASP A 252 2.41 -23.50 -6.83
N ARG A 253 2.43 -23.22 -5.51
CA ARG A 253 1.39 -23.67 -4.59
C ARG A 253 0.11 -22.86 -4.72
N HIS A 254 0.24 -21.56 -5.00
CA HIS A 254 -0.87 -20.60 -5.09
C HIS A 254 -0.86 -19.85 -6.43
N PRO A 255 -1.29 -20.48 -7.56
CA PRO A 255 -1.22 -19.87 -8.90
C PRO A 255 -2.03 -18.57 -9.03
N GLU A 256 -3.07 -18.41 -8.20
CA GLU A 256 -3.91 -17.21 -8.19
C GLU A 256 -3.32 -16.06 -7.33
N LEU A 257 -2.29 -16.35 -6.54
CA LEU A 257 -1.66 -15.34 -5.68
C LEU A 257 -1.07 -14.20 -6.52
N ARG A 258 -1.39 -12.97 -6.14
CA ARG A 258 -0.78 -11.74 -6.64
C ARG A 258 -0.21 -10.99 -5.46
N VAL A 259 1.04 -10.56 -5.58
CA VAL A 259 1.76 -9.84 -4.52
C VAL A 259 2.09 -8.44 -5.00
N VAL A 260 1.83 -7.45 -4.15
CA VAL A 260 2.16 -6.04 -4.39
C VAL A 260 3.24 -5.60 -3.42
N PHE A 261 4.37 -5.12 -3.91
CA PHE A 261 5.38 -4.45 -3.11
C PHE A 261 5.14 -2.95 -3.14
N VAL A 262 4.79 -2.39 -1.97
CA VAL A 262 4.37 -0.99 -1.82
C VAL A 262 5.51 -0.17 -1.18
N GLU A 263 5.71 1.07 -1.64
CA GLU A 263 6.71 2.04 -1.14
C GLU A 263 8.17 1.52 -1.11
N GLY A 264 8.51 0.57 -1.94
CA GLY A 264 9.89 0.05 -2.01
C GLY A 264 10.64 0.46 -3.27
N GLY A 265 10.03 1.28 -4.11
CA GLY A 265 10.50 1.49 -5.47
C GLY A 265 10.51 0.19 -6.28
N PHE A 266 11.01 0.23 -7.49
CA PHE A 266 11.00 -0.95 -8.38
C PHE A 266 12.30 -1.14 -9.16
N THR A 267 13.19 -0.16 -9.16
CA THR A 267 14.43 -0.18 -9.96
C THR A 267 15.37 -1.32 -9.58
N TRP A 268 15.30 -1.80 -8.37
CA TRP A 268 16.06 -2.96 -7.87
C TRP A 268 15.61 -4.30 -8.47
N ALA A 269 14.39 -4.39 -9.01
CA ALA A 269 13.80 -5.67 -9.43
C ALA A 269 14.55 -6.31 -10.62
N MET A 270 14.95 -5.51 -11.62
CA MET A 270 15.60 -6.04 -12.83
C MET A 270 16.92 -6.79 -12.55
N PRO A 271 17.92 -6.23 -11.86
CA PRO A 271 19.15 -6.95 -11.57
C PRO A 271 18.91 -8.18 -10.69
N VAL A 272 17.91 -8.15 -9.81
CA VAL A 272 17.52 -9.30 -9.00
C VAL A 272 16.95 -10.41 -9.90
N MET A 273 16.01 -10.10 -10.80
CA MET A 273 15.46 -11.07 -11.75
C MET A 273 16.55 -11.72 -12.62
N TRP A 274 17.49 -10.93 -13.16
CA TRP A 274 18.59 -11.47 -13.95
C TRP A 274 19.47 -12.42 -13.13
N ARG A 275 19.75 -12.10 -11.88
CA ARG A 275 20.52 -12.96 -10.98
C ARG A 275 19.76 -14.24 -10.69
N MET A 276 18.47 -14.15 -10.41
CA MET A 276 17.61 -15.31 -10.13
C MET A 276 17.51 -16.25 -11.34
N ASP A 277 17.28 -15.71 -12.54
CA ASP A 277 17.20 -16.47 -13.80
C ASP A 277 18.50 -17.23 -14.05
N ARG A 278 19.64 -16.55 -13.88
CA ARG A 278 20.95 -17.18 -14.08
C ARG A 278 21.21 -18.33 -13.10
N ILE A 279 20.91 -18.12 -11.82
CA ILE A 279 21.10 -19.16 -10.80
C ILE A 279 20.15 -20.33 -11.07
N TRP A 280 18.90 -20.05 -11.38
CA TRP A 280 17.92 -21.09 -11.70
C TRP A 280 18.37 -21.92 -12.92
N GLU A 281 18.80 -21.30 -14.01
CA GLU A 281 19.27 -22.02 -15.20
C GLU A 281 20.45 -22.96 -14.89
N GLN A 282 21.34 -22.55 -14.02
CA GLN A 282 22.50 -23.34 -13.62
C GLN A 282 22.18 -24.47 -12.63
N ARG A 283 21.13 -24.30 -11.82
CA ARG A 283 20.83 -25.16 -10.66
C ARG A 283 19.37 -25.65 -10.61
N LYS A 284 18.62 -25.56 -11.70
CA LYS A 284 17.19 -25.92 -11.72
C LYS A 284 16.90 -27.37 -11.32
N ALA A 285 17.86 -28.28 -11.43
CA ALA A 285 17.72 -29.64 -10.94
C ALA A 285 17.58 -29.71 -9.41
N ASP A 286 18.10 -28.74 -8.68
CA ASP A 286 18.02 -28.67 -7.22
C ASP A 286 16.64 -28.13 -6.75
N LEU A 287 15.89 -27.47 -7.65
CA LEU A 287 14.60 -26.83 -7.38
C LEU A 287 13.50 -27.33 -8.36
N PRO A 288 13.15 -28.62 -8.32
CA PRO A 288 12.24 -29.23 -9.29
C PRO A 288 10.81 -28.66 -9.26
N HIS A 289 10.43 -27.97 -8.18
CA HIS A 289 9.15 -27.31 -8.03
C HIS A 289 9.12 -25.93 -8.71
N VAL A 290 10.25 -25.30 -8.99
CA VAL A 290 10.32 -24.04 -9.76
C VAL A 290 10.40 -24.38 -11.24
N ARG A 291 9.26 -24.34 -11.93
CA ARG A 291 9.08 -24.95 -13.26
C ARG A 291 9.44 -24.05 -14.43
N ARG A 292 9.57 -22.75 -14.21
CA ARG A 292 9.88 -21.73 -15.22
C ARG A 292 10.86 -20.69 -14.67
N LYS A 293 11.32 -19.79 -15.54
CA LYS A 293 12.28 -18.77 -15.11
C LYS A 293 11.69 -17.88 -13.99
N PRO A 294 12.48 -17.54 -12.98
CA PRO A 294 12.07 -16.60 -11.93
C PRO A 294 11.45 -15.30 -12.44
N SER A 295 12.03 -14.71 -13.50
CA SER A 295 11.48 -13.49 -14.11
C SER A 295 10.07 -13.65 -14.70
N GLU A 296 9.70 -14.84 -15.12
CA GLU A 296 8.34 -15.13 -15.61
C GLU A 296 7.31 -15.12 -14.46
N TYR A 297 7.68 -15.69 -13.30
CA TYR A 297 6.85 -15.58 -12.09
C TYR A 297 6.67 -14.13 -11.67
N VAL A 298 7.75 -13.34 -11.65
CA VAL A 298 7.67 -11.93 -11.27
C VAL A 298 6.71 -11.18 -12.20
N ARG A 299 6.83 -11.34 -13.51
CA ARG A 299 5.94 -10.66 -14.47
C ARG A 299 4.48 -11.04 -14.30
N GLU A 300 4.19 -12.27 -13.97
CA GLU A 300 2.81 -12.74 -13.79
C GLU A 300 2.23 -12.34 -12.43
N HIS A 301 2.95 -12.62 -11.35
CA HIS A 301 2.41 -12.61 -9.99
C HIS A 301 2.68 -11.33 -9.22
N VAL A 302 3.69 -10.53 -9.59
CA VAL A 302 4.14 -9.40 -8.78
C VAL A 302 3.73 -8.06 -9.39
N ARG A 303 3.39 -7.11 -8.53
CA ARG A 303 3.22 -5.70 -8.87
C ARG A 303 4.09 -4.87 -7.94
N PHE A 304 4.45 -3.68 -8.42
CA PHE A 304 5.24 -2.71 -7.67
C PHE A 304 4.52 -1.37 -7.73
N THR A 305 4.41 -0.68 -6.61
CA THR A 305 4.03 0.72 -6.64
C THR A 305 5.23 1.56 -7.08
N THR A 306 4.97 2.70 -7.70
CA THR A 306 6.04 3.49 -8.32
C THR A 306 6.81 4.35 -7.33
N GLN A 307 6.20 4.76 -6.25
CA GLN A 307 6.83 5.59 -5.24
C GLN A 307 7.76 4.73 -4.34
N PRO A 308 8.92 5.22 -3.92
CA PRO A 308 9.55 6.48 -4.33
C PRO A 308 10.21 6.37 -5.71
N LEU A 309 10.02 7.41 -6.54
CA LEU A 309 10.68 7.52 -7.83
C LEU A 309 12.05 8.18 -7.67
N GLU A 310 13.10 7.53 -8.15
CA GLU A 310 14.45 8.08 -8.08
C GLU A 310 14.61 9.33 -8.96
N GLU A 311 15.34 10.33 -8.47
CA GLU A 311 15.64 11.57 -9.19
C GLU A 311 16.80 11.41 -10.17
N VAL A 312 16.53 10.78 -11.31
CA VAL A 312 17.45 10.73 -12.47
C VAL A 312 16.83 11.47 -13.66
N ASP A 313 17.62 11.73 -14.70
CA ASP A 313 17.06 12.38 -15.89
C ASP A 313 15.94 11.52 -16.52
N VAL A 314 14.91 12.20 -17.01
CA VAL A 314 13.68 11.57 -17.53
C VAL A 314 13.97 10.58 -18.67
N GLY A 315 14.93 10.89 -19.55
CA GLY A 315 15.27 10.01 -20.67
C GLY A 315 15.92 8.71 -20.20
N THR A 316 16.81 8.78 -19.21
CA THR A 316 17.42 7.61 -18.59
C THR A 316 16.37 6.76 -17.87
N TYR A 317 15.47 7.40 -17.12
CA TYR A 317 14.42 6.69 -16.38
C TYR A 317 13.48 5.91 -17.31
N ARG A 318 13.03 6.55 -18.40
CA ARG A 318 12.19 5.89 -19.41
C ARG A 318 12.88 4.70 -20.06
N ARG A 319 14.14 4.86 -20.51
CA ARG A 319 14.92 3.74 -21.06
C ARG A 319 15.09 2.60 -20.06
N TYR A 320 15.23 2.93 -18.77
CA TYR A 320 15.34 1.91 -17.73
C TYR A 320 14.04 1.12 -17.59
N ILE A 321 12.89 1.78 -17.52
CA ILE A 321 11.56 1.14 -17.46
C ILE A 321 11.33 0.25 -18.70
N GLU A 322 11.64 0.73 -19.89
CA GLU A 322 11.55 -0.06 -21.13
C GLU A 322 12.45 -1.31 -21.09
N MET A 323 13.69 -1.14 -20.63
CA MET A 323 14.65 -2.24 -20.51
C MET A 323 14.25 -3.28 -19.46
N MET A 324 13.61 -2.89 -18.38
CA MET A 324 13.09 -3.81 -17.35
C MET A 324 12.01 -4.74 -17.89
N ASP A 325 11.25 -4.30 -18.91
CA ASP A 325 10.06 -4.99 -19.41
C ASP A 325 9.05 -5.30 -18.28
N LEU A 326 8.87 -4.34 -17.39
CA LEU A 326 7.95 -4.42 -16.24
C LEU A 326 6.82 -3.38 -16.30
N GLY A 327 6.61 -2.71 -17.44
CA GLY A 327 5.53 -1.74 -17.56
C GLY A 327 4.14 -2.28 -17.26
N GLY A 328 3.94 -3.59 -17.39
CA GLY A 328 2.71 -4.29 -16.96
C GLY A 328 2.64 -4.61 -15.46
N ASN A 329 3.71 -4.34 -14.72
CA ASN A 329 3.83 -4.64 -13.29
C ASN A 329 3.85 -3.38 -12.41
N LEU A 330 3.99 -2.19 -13.00
CA LEU A 330 4.06 -0.93 -12.28
C LEU A 330 2.67 -0.34 -12.07
N MET A 331 2.40 0.16 -10.87
CA MET A 331 1.18 0.88 -10.52
C MET A 331 1.56 2.21 -9.88
N PHE A 332 0.95 3.29 -10.36
CA PHE A 332 1.22 4.61 -9.84
C PHE A 332 0.82 4.73 -8.37
N SER A 333 1.65 5.44 -7.59
CA SER A 333 1.40 5.74 -6.18
C SER A 333 1.98 7.10 -5.81
N THR A 334 1.36 7.77 -4.83
CA THR A 334 1.82 9.06 -4.33
C THR A 334 2.50 9.01 -2.99
N ASP A 335 2.16 8.06 -2.13
CA ASP A 335 2.53 8.01 -0.71
C ASP A 335 1.97 9.22 0.08
N TYR A 336 0.75 9.68 -0.28
CA TYR A 336 0.07 10.73 0.46
C TYR A 336 -0.32 10.23 1.88
N PRO A 337 -0.13 10.96 2.95
CA PRO A 337 0.36 12.33 3.04
C PRO A 337 1.84 12.47 3.45
N HIS A 338 2.68 11.52 3.10
CA HIS A 338 4.09 11.54 3.49
C HIS A 338 4.90 12.64 2.78
N TRP A 339 6.05 12.99 3.36
CA TRP A 339 6.96 14.02 2.83
C TRP A 339 7.54 13.64 1.46
N SER A 340 7.66 12.35 1.20
CA SER A 340 8.17 11.72 -0.03
C SER A 340 7.15 11.70 -1.17
N TYR A 341 6.06 12.42 -1.06
CA TYR A 341 4.95 12.47 -2.00
C TYR A 341 5.36 12.71 -3.45
N ASP A 342 5.03 11.75 -4.33
CA ASP A 342 5.22 11.82 -5.77
C ASP A 342 3.94 12.31 -6.47
N SER A 343 3.88 13.60 -6.84
CA SER A 343 2.68 14.11 -7.50
C SER A 343 2.44 13.47 -8.88
N PRO A 344 1.16 13.27 -9.29
CA PRO A 344 0.83 12.69 -10.60
C PRO A 344 1.50 13.42 -11.76
N ASP A 345 1.49 14.75 -11.76
CA ASP A 345 2.08 15.59 -12.81
C ASP A 345 3.60 15.44 -12.93
N TRP A 346 4.27 15.18 -11.85
CA TRP A 346 5.71 14.96 -11.81
C TRP A 346 6.04 13.54 -12.24
N ALA A 347 5.33 12.55 -11.72
CA ALA A 347 5.55 11.14 -11.97
C ALA A 347 5.28 10.75 -13.44
N ILE A 348 4.17 11.18 -14.02
CA ILE A 348 3.76 10.84 -15.39
C ILE A 348 4.81 11.19 -16.45
N LYS A 349 5.58 12.25 -16.21
CA LYS A 349 6.64 12.70 -17.12
C LYS A 349 7.82 11.73 -17.17
N ARG A 350 7.99 10.89 -16.15
CA ARG A 350 9.06 9.89 -16.04
C ARG A 350 8.73 8.58 -16.72
N PHE A 351 7.45 8.31 -16.96
CA PHE A 351 7.04 7.07 -17.63
C PHE A 351 7.15 7.18 -19.15
N PRO A 352 7.49 6.06 -19.84
CA PRO A 352 7.44 5.99 -21.29
C PRO A 352 6.04 6.37 -21.80
N PRO A 353 5.92 7.23 -22.83
CA PRO A 353 4.63 7.73 -23.29
C PRO A 353 3.59 6.67 -23.63
N ASP A 354 4.03 5.55 -24.21
CA ASP A 354 3.21 4.39 -24.59
C ASP A 354 2.80 3.50 -23.41
N GLN A 355 3.40 3.70 -22.23
CA GLN A 355 3.12 2.93 -21.01
C GLN A 355 2.39 3.75 -19.93
N ARG A 356 2.24 5.06 -20.11
CA ARG A 356 1.65 5.96 -19.11
C ARG A 356 0.26 5.53 -18.66
N GLU A 357 -0.63 5.32 -19.61
CA GLU A 357 -2.00 4.89 -19.30
C GLU A 357 -2.03 3.61 -18.48
N ARG A 358 -1.19 2.65 -18.85
CA ARG A 358 -1.08 1.38 -18.14
C ARG A 358 -0.58 1.56 -16.72
N ILE A 359 0.47 2.37 -16.50
CA ILE A 359 1.09 2.59 -15.20
C ILE A 359 0.19 3.46 -14.32
N MET A 360 -0.35 4.55 -14.87
CA MET A 360 -1.18 5.49 -14.11
C MET A 360 -2.54 4.92 -13.70
N ARG A 361 -3.05 3.92 -14.44
CA ARG A 361 -4.40 3.40 -14.24
C ARG A 361 -4.55 1.92 -14.56
N GLY A 362 -4.16 1.51 -15.76
CA GLY A 362 -4.58 0.24 -16.36
C GLY A 362 -4.21 -0.99 -15.51
N ASN A 363 -2.98 -1.04 -14.98
CA ASN A 363 -2.51 -2.16 -14.17
C ASN A 363 -3.28 -2.28 -12.85
N ALA A 364 -3.50 -1.17 -12.16
CA ALA A 364 -4.27 -1.14 -10.92
C ALA A 364 -5.74 -1.48 -11.16
N THR A 365 -6.35 -0.92 -12.22
CA THR A 365 -7.73 -1.24 -12.61
C THR A 365 -7.92 -2.74 -12.86
N ALA A 366 -6.98 -3.36 -13.55
CA ALA A 366 -7.03 -4.79 -13.84
C ALA A 366 -6.85 -5.65 -12.58
N LEU A 367 -5.88 -5.30 -11.72
CA LEU A 367 -5.57 -6.05 -10.51
C LEU A 367 -6.72 -5.99 -9.49
N TYR A 368 -7.22 -4.79 -9.21
CA TYR A 368 -8.22 -4.53 -8.18
C TYR A 368 -9.66 -4.55 -8.72
N ARG A 369 -9.86 -4.84 -10.02
CA ARG A 369 -11.19 -4.87 -10.67
C ARG A 369 -11.97 -3.58 -10.49
N LEU A 370 -11.28 -2.43 -10.64
CA LEU A 370 -11.88 -1.12 -10.41
C LEU A 370 -12.85 -0.72 -11.52
N PRO A 371 -13.85 0.13 -11.22
CA PRO A 371 -14.78 0.62 -12.23
C PRO A 371 -14.08 1.55 -13.24
N SER A 372 -14.67 1.70 -14.42
CA SER A 372 -14.19 2.63 -15.46
C SER A 372 -14.63 4.08 -15.23
N THR A 373 -15.64 4.29 -14.39
CA THR A 373 -16.17 5.61 -14.02
C THR A 373 -16.40 5.71 -12.53
N VAL A 374 -16.35 6.93 -12.00
CA VAL A 374 -16.63 7.27 -10.60
C VAL A 374 -17.45 8.54 -10.52
N LYS A 375 -17.99 8.89 -9.35
CA LYS A 375 -18.75 10.11 -9.16
C LYS A 375 -17.85 11.32 -9.00
N ALA A 376 -18.19 12.40 -9.71
CA ALA A 376 -17.51 13.69 -9.59
C ALA A 376 -17.77 14.32 -8.21
N LEU A 377 -16.74 14.96 -7.68
CA LEU A 377 -16.79 15.75 -6.45
C LEU A 377 -17.03 17.23 -6.75
N PRO A 378 -17.47 18.02 -5.75
CA PRO A 378 -17.53 19.47 -5.88
C PRO A 378 -16.18 20.06 -6.28
N GLY A 379 -16.17 20.94 -7.26
CA GLY A 379 -14.94 21.58 -7.78
C GLY A 379 -14.23 20.81 -8.90
N GLU A 380 -14.68 19.62 -9.26
CA GLU A 380 -14.17 18.92 -10.45
C GLU A 380 -14.87 19.41 -11.72
N HIS A 381 -14.09 19.86 -12.68
CA HIS A 381 -14.59 20.21 -14.01
C HIS A 381 -14.60 18.97 -14.92
N GLY A 382 -15.71 18.68 -15.59
CA GLY A 382 -15.93 17.50 -16.40
C GLY A 382 -15.08 17.35 -17.69
N ASP A 383 -14.02 18.14 -17.86
CA ASP A 383 -13.13 18.10 -19.02
C ASP A 383 -11.67 18.30 -18.57
N VAL A 384 -11.05 17.27 -18.04
CA VAL A 384 -9.58 17.15 -18.08
C VAL A 384 -9.24 16.01 -19.01
N ALA A 385 -9.13 16.30 -20.29
CA ALA A 385 -8.47 15.41 -21.25
C ALA A 385 -6.98 15.38 -20.92
N VAL A 386 -6.46 14.22 -20.57
CA VAL A 386 -5.02 13.92 -20.42
C VAL A 386 -4.40 13.69 -21.78
#